data_33680181a45d22ac121c5faa40432eeb
#
_entry.id   33680181a45d22ac121c5faa40432eeb
#
_cell.length_a   1.000
_cell.length_b   1.000
_cell.length_c   1.000
_cell.angle_alpha   90.00
_cell.angle_beta   90.00
_cell.angle_gamma   90.00
#
_symmetry.space_group_name_H-M   'P 1'
#
loop_
_entity.id
_entity.type
_entity.pdbx_description
1 polymer ?
#
loop_
_entity_poly.entity_id
_entity_poly.type
_entity_poly.pdbx_seq_one_letter_code
_entity_poly.pdbx_strand_id
1 'polypeptide(L)'
;MSETTPQPETARPLGLGARFVGILTAPRQTFSSVVADPRWLLMALLVVVLTGGAQLWFQSTEVGKQVTLDATIRQIESMGVTVSDEMYEQTRQAIMDPSPARQAFSGIAMLVFPPIMWAILAGVAYLVFGVFTGGNATFKQVYAVVVHSSVVGAVGALFTTPLNYIREATSATNLAVFLPFLTEGSFFARLAGMVDLFIVWWLAVLSIGIAVAYGKKKSGGVAFVIFGIYALIAIAIAAFQAARS
;
A
#
# COMPACT_ATOMS: atom_id res chain seq x y z
N MET A 1 34.26 -47.86 -6.11
CA MET A 1 32.90 -47.35 -6.17
C MET A 1 32.91 -45.95 -5.58
N SER A 2 32.91 -44.93 -6.44
CA SER A 2 32.90 -43.52 -5.97
C SER A 2 31.43 -43.12 -5.78
N GLU A 3 31.03 -42.96 -4.53
CA GLU A 3 29.72 -42.38 -4.21
C GLU A 3 29.70 -40.92 -4.68
N THR A 4 28.89 -40.67 -5.70
CA THR A 4 28.58 -39.32 -6.17
C THR A 4 27.62 -38.71 -5.16
N THR A 5 28.12 -37.92 -4.24
CA THR A 5 27.29 -37.11 -3.35
C THR A 5 26.35 -36.23 -4.21
N PRO A 6 25.02 -36.31 -4.05
CA PRO A 6 24.12 -35.46 -4.81
C PRO A 6 24.40 -33.99 -4.44
N GLN A 7 24.82 -33.22 -5.44
CA GLN A 7 24.90 -31.76 -5.27
C GLN A 7 23.50 -31.24 -4.95
N PRO A 8 23.33 -30.36 -3.96
CA PRO A 8 22.04 -29.73 -3.69
C PRO A 8 21.60 -29.00 -4.96
N GLU A 9 20.48 -29.44 -5.51
CA GLU A 9 19.83 -28.83 -6.65
C GLU A 9 19.60 -27.34 -6.32
N THR A 10 20.35 -26.46 -6.98
CA THR A 10 20.20 -25.02 -6.80
C THR A 10 18.79 -24.65 -7.21
N ALA A 11 17.93 -24.41 -6.24
CA ALA A 11 16.53 -24.09 -6.45
C ALA A 11 16.44 -22.93 -7.48
N ARG A 12 15.82 -23.19 -8.62
CA ARG A 12 15.65 -22.17 -9.67
C ARG A 12 14.99 -20.94 -9.09
N PRO A 13 15.50 -19.73 -9.39
CA PRO A 13 14.89 -18.51 -8.87
C PRO A 13 13.43 -18.45 -9.30
N LEU A 14 12.53 -18.14 -8.35
CA LEU A 14 11.10 -18.04 -8.62
C LEU A 14 10.82 -16.99 -9.71
N GLY A 15 10.02 -17.35 -10.72
CA GLY A 15 9.55 -16.42 -11.74
C GLY A 15 8.57 -15.38 -11.17
N LEU A 16 8.26 -14.33 -11.95
CA LEU A 16 7.43 -13.20 -11.52
C LEU A 16 6.06 -13.63 -10.99
N GLY A 17 5.33 -14.48 -11.75
CA GLY A 17 4.00 -14.97 -11.35
C GLY A 17 4.07 -15.82 -10.07
N ALA A 18 5.09 -16.68 -9.94
CA ALA A 18 5.29 -17.48 -8.73
C ALA A 18 5.60 -16.60 -7.50
N ARG A 19 6.36 -15.50 -7.68
CA ARG A 19 6.60 -14.52 -6.61
C ARG A 19 5.32 -13.78 -6.24
N PHE A 20 4.52 -13.36 -7.23
CA PHE A 20 3.24 -12.67 -7.01
C PHE A 20 2.28 -13.54 -6.17
N VAL A 21 2.00 -14.76 -6.63
CA VAL A 21 1.11 -15.69 -5.91
C VAL A 21 1.73 -16.10 -4.56
N GLY A 22 3.02 -16.35 -4.54
CA GLY A 22 3.74 -16.78 -3.34
C GLY A 22 3.73 -15.73 -2.21
N ILE A 23 3.72 -14.43 -2.52
CA ILE A 23 3.56 -13.37 -1.51
C ILE A 23 2.22 -13.50 -0.77
N LEU A 24 1.17 -13.91 -1.47
CA LEU A 24 -0.18 -14.04 -0.91
C LEU A 24 -0.39 -15.36 -0.15
N THR A 25 0.26 -16.45 -0.58
CA THR A 25 -0.01 -17.81 -0.08
C THR A 25 1.09 -18.38 0.81
N ALA A 26 2.35 -18.03 0.54
CA ALA A 26 3.53 -18.53 1.26
C ALA A 26 4.58 -17.41 1.41
N PRO A 27 4.24 -16.29 2.08
CA PRO A 27 5.05 -15.08 2.07
C PRO A 27 6.48 -15.31 2.58
N ARG A 28 6.66 -16.08 3.65
CA ARG A 28 7.97 -16.32 4.23
C ARG A 28 8.92 -17.03 3.27
N GLN A 29 8.46 -18.08 2.60
CA GLN A 29 9.25 -18.82 1.62
C GLN A 29 9.59 -17.95 0.42
N THR A 30 8.61 -17.19 -0.07
CA THR A 30 8.79 -16.28 -1.18
C THR A 30 9.79 -15.18 -0.87
N PHE A 31 9.70 -14.55 0.31
CA PHE A 31 10.67 -13.54 0.72
C PHE A 31 12.08 -14.10 0.89
N SER A 32 12.25 -15.36 1.29
CA SER A 32 13.58 -15.98 1.31
C SER A 32 14.22 -15.99 -0.09
N SER A 33 13.44 -16.29 -1.14
CA SER A 33 13.89 -16.19 -2.53
C SER A 33 14.11 -14.73 -2.98
N VAL A 34 13.25 -13.79 -2.55
CA VAL A 34 13.38 -12.36 -2.89
C VAL A 34 14.65 -11.76 -2.27
N VAL A 35 14.95 -12.10 -1.02
CA VAL A 35 16.15 -11.59 -0.31
C VAL A 35 17.42 -12.17 -0.89
N ALA A 36 17.40 -13.47 -1.31
CA ALA A 36 18.53 -14.10 -1.97
C ALA A 36 18.83 -13.53 -3.36
N ASP A 37 17.77 -13.15 -4.12
CA ASP A 37 17.87 -12.55 -5.45
C ASP A 37 16.89 -11.33 -5.55
N PRO A 38 17.32 -10.13 -5.10
CA PRO A 38 16.46 -8.97 -4.94
C PRO A 38 16.17 -8.25 -6.28
N ARG A 39 15.51 -8.96 -7.21
CA ARG A 39 15.00 -8.43 -8.49
C ARG A 39 13.63 -7.82 -8.28
N TRP A 40 13.58 -6.54 -8.07
CA TRP A 40 12.37 -5.80 -7.73
C TRP A 40 11.66 -5.17 -8.93
N LEU A 41 12.38 -4.85 -10.03
CA LEU A 41 11.88 -4.02 -11.12
C LEU A 41 10.62 -4.57 -11.79
N LEU A 42 10.62 -5.85 -12.16
CA LEU A 42 9.46 -6.46 -12.83
C LEU A 42 8.24 -6.52 -11.91
N MET A 43 8.44 -6.75 -10.61
CA MET A 43 7.36 -6.72 -9.63
C MET A 43 6.85 -5.30 -9.43
N ALA A 44 7.73 -4.30 -9.38
CA ALA A 44 7.35 -2.89 -9.32
C ALA A 44 6.49 -2.49 -10.52
N LEU A 45 6.92 -2.83 -11.74
CA LEU A 45 6.14 -2.57 -12.96
C LEU A 45 4.78 -3.27 -12.92
N LEU A 46 4.72 -4.53 -12.51
CA LEU A 46 3.47 -5.27 -12.41
C LEU A 46 2.51 -4.61 -11.42
N VAL A 47 2.97 -4.25 -10.22
CA VAL A 47 2.16 -3.57 -9.21
C VAL A 47 1.66 -2.23 -9.73
N VAL A 48 2.54 -1.41 -10.33
CA VAL A 48 2.16 -0.10 -10.89
C VAL A 48 1.14 -0.25 -12.02
N VAL A 49 1.32 -1.23 -12.91
CA VAL A 49 0.37 -1.48 -14.02
C VAL A 49 -0.99 -1.93 -13.48
N LEU A 50 -1.02 -2.82 -12.49
CA LEU A 50 -2.28 -3.30 -11.92
C LEU A 50 -3.02 -2.18 -11.15
N THR A 51 -2.32 -1.48 -10.26
CA THR A 51 -2.94 -0.41 -9.46
C THR A 51 -3.28 0.80 -10.32
N GLY A 52 -2.35 1.24 -11.14
CA GLY A 52 -2.52 2.38 -12.02
C GLY A 52 -3.53 2.12 -13.12
N GLY A 53 -3.51 0.91 -13.72
CA GLY A 53 -4.49 0.51 -14.73
C GLY A 53 -5.91 0.49 -14.16
N ALA A 54 -6.11 -0.07 -12.96
CA ALA A 54 -7.40 -0.03 -12.27
C ALA A 54 -7.86 1.42 -12.02
N GLN A 55 -6.97 2.29 -11.55
CA GLN A 55 -7.27 3.69 -11.28
C GLN A 55 -7.57 4.47 -12.57
N LEU A 56 -6.79 4.29 -13.63
CA LEU A 56 -7.04 4.93 -14.92
C LEU A 56 -8.37 4.49 -15.53
N TRP A 57 -8.65 3.17 -15.49
CA TRP A 57 -9.95 2.68 -15.92
C TRP A 57 -11.09 3.33 -15.14
N PHE A 58 -11.01 3.39 -13.82
CA PHE A 58 -12.03 4.00 -12.98
C PHE A 58 -12.24 5.49 -13.31
N GLN A 59 -11.16 6.26 -13.39
CA GLN A 59 -11.21 7.69 -13.70
C GLN A 59 -11.63 7.99 -15.16
N SER A 60 -11.59 7.01 -16.06
CA SER A 60 -12.11 7.17 -17.42
C SER A 60 -13.62 7.11 -17.49
N THR A 61 -14.31 6.65 -16.43
CA THR A 61 -15.78 6.54 -16.35
C THR A 61 -16.38 7.78 -15.67
N GLU A 62 -17.61 8.14 -16.03
CA GLU A 62 -18.32 9.25 -15.38
C GLU A 62 -18.57 8.97 -13.90
N VAL A 63 -18.91 7.71 -13.55
CA VAL A 63 -19.03 7.25 -12.16
C VAL A 63 -17.74 7.47 -11.39
N GLY A 64 -16.61 7.05 -11.95
CA GLY A 64 -15.31 7.20 -11.29
C GLY A 64 -14.89 8.65 -11.08
N LYS A 65 -15.17 9.51 -12.05
CA LYS A 65 -14.94 10.95 -11.93
C LYS A 65 -15.80 11.56 -10.81
N GLN A 66 -17.10 11.25 -10.79
CA GLN A 66 -18.02 11.76 -9.77
C GLN A 66 -17.61 11.29 -8.37
N VAL A 67 -17.35 9.99 -8.19
CA VAL A 67 -16.88 9.42 -6.91
C VAL A 67 -15.56 10.07 -6.47
N THR A 68 -14.66 10.35 -7.42
CA THR A 68 -13.38 11.02 -7.12
C THR A 68 -13.60 12.46 -6.68
N LEU A 69 -14.53 13.19 -7.33
CA LEU A 69 -14.92 14.56 -6.95
C LEU A 69 -15.47 14.57 -5.52
N ASP A 70 -16.46 13.73 -5.24
CA ASP A 70 -17.09 13.66 -3.92
C ASP A 70 -16.08 13.27 -2.81
N ALA A 71 -15.18 12.33 -3.10
CA ALA A 71 -14.13 11.94 -2.17
C ALA A 71 -13.13 13.09 -1.92
N THR A 72 -12.79 13.85 -2.96
CA THR A 72 -11.85 14.99 -2.85
C THR A 72 -12.47 16.11 -2.02
N ILE A 73 -13.74 16.44 -2.27
CA ILE A 73 -14.48 17.47 -1.50
C ILE A 73 -14.54 17.05 -0.02
N ARG A 74 -14.99 15.82 0.27
CA ARG A 74 -15.01 15.31 1.66
C ARG A 74 -13.64 15.34 2.32
N GLN A 75 -12.58 15.06 1.58
CA GLN A 75 -11.21 15.12 2.10
C GLN A 75 -10.81 16.54 2.49
N ILE A 76 -11.13 17.55 1.67
CA ILE A 76 -10.87 18.97 1.95
C ILE A 76 -11.64 19.41 3.20
N GLU A 77 -12.94 19.08 3.27
CA GLU A 77 -13.79 19.38 4.42
C GLU A 77 -13.30 18.70 5.70
N SER A 78 -12.82 17.44 5.60
CA SER A 78 -12.28 16.70 6.76
C SER A 78 -11.02 17.33 7.35
N MET A 79 -10.33 18.19 6.59
CA MET A 79 -9.20 18.99 7.06
C MET A 79 -9.63 20.31 7.71
N GLY A 80 -10.95 20.55 7.86
CA GLY A 80 -11.50 21.77 8.43
C GLY A 80 -11.53 22.96 7.48
N VAL A 81 -11.41 22.71 6.16
CA VAL A 81 -11.49 23.74 5.12
C VAL A 81 -12.91 23.81 4.59
N THR A 82 -13.55 24.99 4.66
CA THR A 82 -14.85 25.22 4.01
C THR A 82 -14.66 25.32 2.51
N VAL A 83 -15.34 24.48 1.75
CA VAL A 83 -15.30 24.49 0.30
C VAL A 83 -16.21 25.60 -0.24
N SER A 84 -15.63 26.63 -0.87
CA SER A 84 -16.40 27.67 -1.56
C SER A 84 -16.89 27.17 -2.92
N ASP A 85 -17.92 27.82 -3.49
CA ASP A 85 -18.44 27.51 -4.82
C ASP A 85 -17.35 27.57 -5.89
N GLU A 86 -16.45 28.56 -5.80
CA GLU A 86 -15.31 28.68 -6.70
C GLU A 86 -14.33 27.50 -6.58
N MET A 87 -13.99 27.09 -5.35
CA MET A 87 -13.13 25.94 -5.09
C MET A 87 -13.78 24.65 -5.59
N TYR A 88 -15.09 24.49 -5.38
CA TYR A 88 -15.84 23.35 -5.90
C TYR A 88 -15.75 23.27 -7.42
N GLU A 89 -16.07 24.38 -8.14
CA GLU A 89 -16.05 24.39 -9.60
C GLU A 89 -14.64 24.17 -10.17
N GLN A 90 -13.60 24.75 -9.56
CA GLN A 90 -12.21 24.47 -9.94
C GLN A 90 -11.83 23.00 -9.78
N THR A 91 -12.24 22.39 -8.65
CA THR A 91 -12.00 20.95 -8.37
C THR A 91 -12.79 20.09 -9.35
N ARG A 92 -14.05 20.42 -9.59
CA ARG A 92 -14.93 19.73 -10.55
C ARG A 92 -14.33 19.76 -11.96
N GLN A 93 -13.97 20.94 -12.46
CA GLN A 93 -13.36 21.09 -13.79
C GLN A 93 -12.06 20.29 -13.89
N ALA A 94 -11.26 20.31 -12.83
CA ALA A 94 -9.98 19.59 -12.79
C ALA A 94 -10.13 18.05 -12.89
N ILE A 95 -11.26 17.51 -12.43
CA ILE A 95 -11.55 16.07 -12.41
C ILE A 95 -12.38 15.66 -13.62
N MET A 96 -13.40 16.43 -13.96
CA MET A 96 -14.34 16.09 -15.05
C MET A 96 -13.74 16.30 -16.44
N ASP A 97 -12.95 17.39 -16.62
CA ASP A 97 -12.32 17.77 -17.88
C ASP A 97 -10.85 18.18 -17.65
N PRO A 98 -9.97 17.22 -17.30
CA PRO A 98 -8.59 17.51 -17.03
C PRO A 98 -7.86 17.95 -18.30
N SER A 99 -7.12 19.07 -18.22
CA SER A 99 -6.28 19.54 -19.33
C SER A 99 -5.25 18.47 -19.74
N PRO A 100 -4.78 18.48 -21.01
CA PRO A 100 -3.75 17.54 -21.48
C PRO A 100 -2.47 17.56 -20.61
N ALA A 101 -2.07 18.73 -20.13
CA ALA A 101 -0.92 18.88 -19.23
C ALA A 101 -1.17 18.17 -17.87
N ARG A 102 -2.38 18.27 -17.32
CA ARG A 102 -2.76 17.58 -16.07
C ARG A 102 -2.82 16.07 -16.27
N GLN A 103 -3.36 15.60 -17.40
CA GLN A 103 -3.38 14.17 -17.73
C GLN A 103 -1.95 13.61 -17.83
N ALA A 104 -1.05 14.31 -18.55
CA ALA A 104 0.35 13.91 -18.67
C ALA A 104 1.05 13.91 -17.31
N PHE A 105 0.85 14.96 -16.49
CA PHE A 105 1.41 15.01 -15.13
C PHE A 105 0.90 13.86 -14.26
N SER A 106 -0.39 13.57 -14.27
CA SER A 106 -0.98 12.45 -13.50
C SER A 106 -0.42 11.10 -13.95
N GLY A 107 -0.25 10.89 -15.25
CA GLY A 107 0.37 9.68 -15.80
C GLY A 107 1.83 9.51 -15.35
N ILE A 108 2.62 10.59 -15.40
CA ILE A 108 4.02 10.57 -14.92
C ILE A 108 4.05 10.35 -13.40
N ALA A 109 3.21 11.05 -12.64
CA ALA A 109 3.13 10.91 -11.19
C ALA A 109 2.80 9.47 -10.77
N MET A 110 1.88 8.81 -11.49
CA MET A 110 1.51 7.41 -11.25
C MET A 110 2.69 6.44 -11.43
N LEU A 111 3.62 6.73 -12.33
CA LEU A 111 4.81 5.91 -12.56
C LEU A 111 5.94 6.22 -11.57
N VAL A 112 6.08 7.48 -11.17
CA VAL A 112 7.22 7.98 -10.39
C VAL A 112 6.94 7.94 -8.89
N PHE A 113 5.73 8.26 -8.46
CA PHE A 113 5.39 8.37 -7.04
C PHE A 113 5.50 7.05 -6.26
N PRO A 114 4.98 5.90 -6.74
CA PRO A 114 5.09 4.65 -6.00
C PRO A 114 6.53 4.19 -5.73
N PRO A 115 7.46 4.19 -6.70
CA PRO A 115 8.87 3.87 -6.45
C PRO A 115 9.53 4.76 -5.41
N ILE A 116 9.21 6.06 -5.40
CA ILE A 116 9.72 7.00 -4.39
C ILE A 116 9.17 6.64 -3.01
N MET A 117 7.86 6.41 -2.88
CA MET A 117 7.24 6.01 -1.61
C MET A 117 7.80 4.68 -1.10
N TRP A 118 8.01 3.70 -1.97
CA TRP A 118 8.66 2.45 -1.59
C TRP A 118 10.11 2.66 -1.12
N ALA A 119 10.84 3.59 -1.74
CA ALA A 119 12.20 3.93 -1.31
C ALA A 119 12.21 4.60 0.08
N ILE A 120 11.26 5.51 0.34
CA ILE A 120 11.10 6.15 1.66
C ILE A 120 10.76 5.09 2.72
N LEU A 121 9.76 4.24 2.46
CA LEU A 121 9.38 3.17 3.37
C LEU A 121 10.51 2.17 3.61
N ALA A 122 11.24 1.81 2.55
CA ALA A 122 12.42 0.95 2.67
C ALA A 122 13.53 1.63 3.47
N GLY A 123 13.74 2.92 3.29
CA GLY A 123 14.69 3.72 4.06
C GLY A 123 14.38 3.74 5.55
N VAL A 124 13.11 4.02 5.89
CA VAL A 124 12.63 3.97 7.28
C VAL A 124 12.81 2.58 7.87
N ALA A 125 12.37 1.53 7.17
CA ALA A 125 12.53 0.15 7.64
C ALA A 125 14.01 -0.24 7.77
N TYR A 126 14.86 0.16 6.83
CA TYR A 126 16.30 -0.09 6.88
C TYR A 126 16.95 0.58 8.09
N LEU A 127 16.62 1.83 8.38
CA LEU A 127 17.13 2.54 9.55
C LEU A 127 16.61 1.93 10.85
N VAL A 128 15.29 1.73 10.97
CA VAL A 128 14.67 1.19 12.19
C VAL A 128 15.22 -0.20 12.52
N PHE A 129 15.18 -1.12 11.55
CA PHE A 129 15.56 -2.51 11.81
C PHE A 129 17.07 -2.74 11.69
N GLY A 130 17.81 -1.99 10.88
CA GLY A 130 19.27 -2.04 10.82
C GLY A 130 19.91 -1.60 12.12
N VAL A 131 19.46 -0.46 12.66
CA VAL A 131 19.99 0.07 13.94
C VAL A 131 19.56 -0.79 15.13
N PHE A 132 18.25 -1.14 15.22
CA PHE A 132 17.72 -1.84 16.40
C PHE A 132 17.98 -3.35 16.42
N THR A 133 18.15 -4.00 15.26
CA THR A 133 18.35 -5.46 15.22
C THR A 133 19.77 -5.88 14.93
N GLY A 134 20.66 -4.97 14.53
CA GLY A 134 22.06 -5.26 14.20
C GLY A 134 22.21 -6.26 13.02
N GLY A 135 21.20 -6.39 12.17
CA GLY A 135 21.21 -7.32 11.06
C GLY A 135 21.88 -6.75 9.81
N ASN A 136 22.37 -7.63 8.93
CA ASN A 136 23.16 -7.27 7.75
C ASN A 136 22.33 -7.20 6.45
N ALA A 137 21.04 -6.83 6.51
CA ALA A 137 20.24 -6.61 5.31
C ALA A 137 20.78 -5.42 4.52
N THR A 138 20.86 -5.54 3.20
CA THR A 138 21.18 -4.41 2.33
C THR A 138 19.92 -3.59 2.04
N PHE A 139 20.07 -2.28 1.73
CA PHE A 139 18.96 -1.45 1.30
C PHE A 139 18.19 -2.05 0.11
N LYS A 140 18.91 -2.64 -0.87
CA LYS A 140 18.30 -3.31 -2.03
C LYS A 140 17.39 -4.47 -1.63
N GLN A 141 17.77 -5.25 -0.62
CA GLN A 141 16.94 -6.35 -0.10
C GLN A 141 15.69 -5.82 0.59
N VAL A 142 15.81 -4.78 1.44
CA VAL A 142 14.69 -4.15 2.12
C VAL A 142 13.74 -3.50 1.10
N TYR A 143 14.28 -2.80 0.11
CA TYR A 143 13.50 -2.22 -0.98
C TYR A 143 12.73 -3.29 -1.78
N ALA A 144 13.39 -4.39 -2.15
CA ALA A 144 12.74 -5.50 -2.83
C ALA A 144 11.61 -6.11 -1.98
N VAL A 145 11.78 -6.21 -0.66
CA VAL A 145 10.73 -6.66 0.27
C VAL A 145 9.55 -5.70 0.23
N VAL A 146 9.76 -4.39 0.32
CA VAL A 146 8.68 -3.38 0.28
C VAL A 146 7.91 -3.46 -1.03
N VAL A 147 8.62 -3.51 -2.17
CA VAL A 147 8.00 -3.63 -3.50
C VAL A 147 7.16 -4.91 -3.62
N HIS A 148 7.68 -6.06 -3.20
CA HIS A 148 6.93 -7.32 -3.27
C HIS A 148 5.74 -7.33 -2.30
N SER A 149 5.86 -6.73 -1.12
CA SER A 149 4.73 -6.58 -0.19
C SER A 149 3.58 -5.77 -0.80
N SER A 150 3.86 -4.83 -1.72
CA SER A 150 2.85 -3.99 -2.38
C SER A 150 1.92 -4.76 -3.32
N VAL A 151 2.19 -6.04 -3.59
CA VAL A 151 1.27 -6.98 -4.25
C VAL A 151 -0.09 -7.02 -3.53
N VAL A 152 -0.11 -6.94 -2.19
CA VAL A 152 -1.36 -6.88 -1.42
C VAL A 152 -2.18 -5.65 -1.78
N GLY A 153 -1.52 -4.49 -1.95
CA GLY A 153 -2.19 -3.26 -2.40
C GLY A 153 -2.75 -3.38 -3.83
N ALA A 154 -2.03 -4.09 -4.73
CA ALA A 154 -2.54 -4.35 -6.08
C ALA A 154 -3.79 -5.24 -6.05
N VAL A 155 -3.82 -6.28 -5.21
CA VAL A 155 -5.03 -7.09 -4.99
C VAL A 155 -6.15 -6.25 -4.42
N GLY A 156 -5.85 -5.38 -3.44
CA GLY A 156 -6.81 -4.43 -2.89
C GLY A 156 -7.41 -3.52 -3.96
N ALA A 157 -6.59 -2.92 -4.82
CA ALA A 157 -7.06 -2.06 -5.91
C ALA A 157 -7.96 -2.81 -6.90
N LEU A 158 -7.58 -4.01 -7.30
CA LEU A 158 -8.37 -4.85 -8.20
C LEU A 158 -9.72 -5.28 -7.60
N PHE A 159 -9.81 -5.36 -6.27
CA PHE A 159 -11.04 -5.65 -5.56
C PHE A 159 -11.91 -4.40 -5.35
N THR A 160 -11.31 -3.32 -4.84
CA THR A 160 -12.07 -2.12 -4.44
C THR A 160 -12.52 -1.28 -5.64
N THR A 161 -11.75 -1.25 -6.73
CA THR A 161 -12.08 -0.40 -7.89
C THR A 161 -13.40 -0.82 -8.57
N PRO A 162 -13.64 -2.11 -8.91
CA PRO A 162 -14.94 -2.53 -9.42
C PRO A 162 -16.08 -2.32 -8.40
N LEU A 163 -15.80 -2.52 -7.12
CA LEU A 163 -16.80 -2.31 -6.07
C LEU A 163 -17.21 -0.85 -5.95
N ASN A 164 -16.26 0.08 -6.06
CA ASN A 164 -16.52 1.52 -6.09
C ASN A 164 -17.37 1.91 -7.30
N TYR A 165 -17.09 1.29 -8.46
CA TYR A 165 -17.88 1.53 -9.68
C TYR A 165 -19.33 1.07 -9.53
N ILE A 166 -19.54 -0.16 -9.00
CA ILE A 166 -20.89 -0.74 -8.84
C ILE A 166 -21.69 0.03 -7.79
N ARG A 167 -21.04 0.52 -6.73
CA ARG A 167 -21.69 1.25 -5.63
C ARG A 167 -21.82 2.75 -5.89
N GLU A 168 -21.22 3.25 -6.95
CA GLU A 168 -21.14 4.69 -7.24
C GLU A 168 -20.63 5.51 -6.04
N ALA A 169 -19.79 4.90 -5.23
CA ALA A 169 -19.27 5.48 -4.00
C ALA A 169 -17.91 4.88 -3.62
N THR A 170 -17.13 5.59 -2.84
CA THR A 170 -15.91 5.06 -2.24
C THR A 170 -16.29 3.95 -1.26
N SER A 171 -15.97 2.71 -1.60
CA SER A 171 -16.21 1.55 -0.73
C SER A 171 -15.17 1.53 0.39
N ALA A 172 -15.64 1.57 1.61
CA ALA A 172 -14.78 1.40 2.76
C ALA A 172 -14.54 -0.10 3.03
N THR A 173 -13.27 -0.48 3.09
CA THR A 173 -12.81 -1.83 3.51
C THR A 173 -12.24 -1.80 4.92
N ASN A 174 -12.59 -0.75 5.68
CA ASN A 174 -12.09 -0.48 7.01
C ASN A 174 -13.09 -0.88 8.12
N LEU A 175 -12.61 -0.86 9.35
CA LEU A 175 -13.36 -1.28 10.52
C LEU A 175 -14.59 -0.39 10.81
N ALA A 176 -14.56 0.90 10.41
CA ALA A 176 -15.68 1.82 10.68
C ALA A 176 -17.02 1.34 10.06
N VAL A 177 -16.96 0.63 8.93
CA VAL A 177 -18.16 0.04 8.27
C VAL A 177 -18.92 -0.91 9.20
N PHE A 178 -18.22 -1.57 10.10
CA PHE A 178 -18.80 -2.53 11.05
C PHE A 178 -19.20 -1.88 12.38
N LEU A 179 -18.98 -0.57 12.52
CA LEU A 179 -19.24 0.19 13.75
C LEU A 179 -20.18 1.40 13.48
N PRO A 180 -21.38 1.18 12.90
CA PRO A 180 -22.27 2.27 12.48
C PRO A 180 -22.86 3.08 13.65
N PHE A 181 -22.66 2.61 14.89
CA PHE A 181 -23.06 3.31 16.10
C PHE A 181 -22.05 4.40 16.54
N LEU A 182 -20.89 4.47 15.90
CA LEU A 182 -19.93 5.55 16.19
C LEU A 182 -20.39 6.86 15.54
N THR A 183 -20.37 7.93 16.30
CA THR A 183 -20.69 9.27 15.79
C THR A 183 -19.69 9.63 14.69
N GLU A 184 -20.22 9.99 13.51
CA GLU A 184 -19.40 10.46 12.40
C GLU A 184 -18.51 11.64 12.82
N GLY A 185 -17.26 11.65 12.34
CA GLY A 185 -16.28 12.68 12.70
C GLY A 185 -15.64 12.51 14.09
N SER A 186 -16.17 11.61 14.95
CA SER A 186 -15.55 11.36 16.26
C SER A 186 -14.16 10.72 16.12
N PHE A 187 -13.32 10.90 17.15
CA PHE A 187 -12.00 10.27 17.22
C PHE A 187 -12.05 8.75 16.94
N PHE A 188 -12.99 8.05 17.57
CA PHE A 188 -13.11 6.60 17.41
C PHE A 188 -13.58 6.18 16.00
N ALA A 189 -14.48 6.94 15.37
CA ALA A 189 -14.91 6.69 13.99
C ALA A 189 -13.74 6.89 13.01
N ARG A 190 -12.95 7.97 13.20
CA ARG A 190 -11.75 8.25 12.39
C ARG A 190 -10.68 7.18 12.57
N LEU A 191 -10.43 6.76 13.81
CA LEU A 191 -9.45 5.70 14.11
C LEU A 191 -9.88 4.36 13.50
N ALA A 192 -11.16 3.98 13.64
CA ALA A 192 -11.72 2.78 13.02
C ALA A 192 -11.62 2.84 11.48
N GLY A 193 -11.81 4.01 10.88
CA GLY A 193 -11.62 4.26 9.44
C GLY A 193 -10.20 4.03 8.95
N MET A 194 -9.20 4.13 9.81
CA MET A 194 -7.80 3.84 9.45
C MET A 194 -7.45 2.36 9.52
N VAL A 195 -8.25 1.52 10.19
CA VAL A 195 -8.01 0.06 10.26
C VAL A 195 -8.62 -0.59 9.02
N ASP A 196 -7.90 -0.54 7.91
CA ASP A 196 -8.30 -1.12 6.62
C ASP A 196 -7.78 -2.55 6.46
N LEU A 197 -8.61 -3.45 5.91
CA LEU A 197 -8.28 -4.86 5.71
C LEU A 197 -6.99 -5.05 4.89
N PHE A 198 -6.86 -4.34 3.78
CA PHE A 198 -5.70 -4.49 2.89
C PHE A 198 -4.45 -3.86 3.48
N ILE A 199 -4.59 -2.77 4.25
CA ILE A 199 -3.47 -2.17 4.99
C ILE A 199 -2.98 -3.12 6.08
N VAL A 200 -3.86 -3.70 6.88
CA VAL A 200 -3.52 -4.69 7.92
C VAL A 200 -2.83 -5.91 7.30
N TRP A 201 -3.35 -6.43 6.19
CA TRP A 201 -2.73 -7.53 5.48
C TRP A 201 -1.36 -7.16 4.91
N TRP A 202 -1.24 -5.98 4.29
CA TRP A 202 0.03 -5.47 3.79
C TRP A 202 1.08 -5.33 4.90
N LEU A 203 0.72 -4.75 6.05
CA LEU A 203 1.63 -4.63 7.21
C LEU A 203 2.08 -6.01 7.73
N ALA A 204 1.18 -6.99 7.76
CA ALA A 204 1.52 -8.36 8.16
C ALA A 204 2.53 -8.99 7.17
N VAL A 205 2.26 -8.90 5.87
CA VAL A 205 3.15 -9.42 4.81
C VAL A 205 4.49 -8.69 4.83
N LEU A 206 4.50 -7.36 4.96
CA LEU A 206 5.71 -6.56 5.10
C LEU A 206 6.54 -6.98 6.31
N SER A 207 5.89 -7.22 7.45
CA SER A 207 6.56 -7.68 8.68
C SER A 207 7.25 -9.03 8.50
N ILE A 208 6.63 -9.95 7.77
CA ILE A 208 7.24 -11.23 7.43
C ILE A 208 8.48 -11.03 6.54
N GLY A 209 8.36 -10.17 5.52
CA GLY A 209 9.45 -9.89 4.58
C GLY A 209 10.65 -9.22 5.27
N ILE A 210 10.42 -8.22 6.10
CA ILE A 210 11.46 -7.56 6.88
C ILE A 210 12.11 -8.55 7.86
N ALA A 211 11.32 -9.38 8.55
CA ALA A 211 11.89 -10.42 9.42
C ALA A 211 12.83 -11.39 8.66
N VAL A 212 12.44 -11.78 7.44
CA VAL A 212 13.29 -12.61 6.57
C VAL A 212 14.55 -11.88 6.15
N ALA A 213 14.44 -10.61 5.72
CA ALA A 213 15.60 -9.82 5.31
C ALA A 213 16.64 -9.68 6.42
N TYR A 214 16.20 -9.56 7.67
CA TYR A 214 17.09 -9.46 8.84
C TYR A 214 17.37 -10.81 9.52
N GLY A 215 17.13 -11.93 8.85
CA GLY A 215 17.47 -13.28 9.33
C GLY A 215 16.69 -13.73 10.58
N LYS A 216 15.54 -13.11 10.89
CA LYS A 216 14.77 -13.47 12.09
C LYS A 216 13.91 -14.71 11.83
N LYS A 217 13.97 -15.68 12.74
CA LYS A 217 13.18 -16.92 12.67
C LYS A 217 11.67 -16.68 12.83
N LYS A 218 11.28 -15.65 13.60
CA LYS A 218 9.88 -15.26 13.85
C LYS A 218 9.68 -13.81 13.46
N SER A 219 8.51 -13.48 12.91
CA SER A 219 8.15 -12.11 12.51
C SER A 219 7.45 -11.29 13.60
N GLY A 220 7.10 -11.89 14.75
CA GLY A 220 6.28 -11.24 15.78
C GLY A 220 6.88 -9.94 16.32
N GLY A 221 8.19 -9.91 16.62
CA GLY A 221 8.85 -8.68 17.08
C GLY A 221 8.89 -7.58 16.03
N VAL A 222 9.12 -7.94 14.76
CA VAL A 222 9.07 -7.00 13.64
C VAL A 222 7.65 -6.49 13.43
N ALA A 223 6.66 -7.37 13.49
CA ALA A 223 5.25 -7.00 13.39
C ALA A 223 4.85 -6.04 14.50
N PHE A 224 5.25 -6.33 15.76
CA PHE A 224 4.96 -5.43 16.88
C PHE A 224 5.46 -4.00 16.64
N VAL A 225 6.68 -3.84 16.11
CA VAL A 225 7.25 -2.52 15.79
C VAL A 225 6.49 -1.86 14.65
N ILE A 226 6.24 -2.58 13.53
CA ILE A 226 5.56 -2.02 12.34
C ILE A 226 4.12 -1.63 12.67
N PHE A 227 3.35 -2.51 13.31
CA PHE A 227 1.98 -2.21 13.74
C PHE A 227 1.94 -1.12 14.80
N GLY A 228 2.92 -1.09 15.70
CA GLY A 228 3.06 -0.04 16.72
C GLY A 228 3.28 1.35 16.09
N ILE A 229 4.19 1.47 15.13
CA ILE A 229 4.42 2.71 14.38
C ILE A 229 3.13 3.12 13.65
N TYR A 230 2.49 2.18 12.95
CA TYR A 230 1.23 2.45 12.26
C TYR A 230 0.14 2.93 13.21
N ALA A 231 -0.06 2.27 14.35
CA ALA A 231 -1.04 2.64 15.35
C ALA A 231 -0.78 4.04 15.93
N LEU A 232 0.48 4.37 16.23
CA LEU A 232 0.84 5.72 16.71
C LEU A 232 0.52 6.80 15.69
N ILE A 233 0.82 6.56 14.40
CA ILE A 233 0.49 7.49 13.31
C ILE A 233 -1.02 7.62 13.17
N ALA A 234 -1.77 6.51 13.17
CA ALA A 234 -3.22 6.51 13.06
C ALA A 234 -3.89 7.26 14.22
N ILE A 235 -3.43 7.05 15.46
CA ILE A 235 -3.90 7.77 16.64
C ILE A 235 -3.62 9.26 16.52
N ALA A 236 -2.40 9.64 16.11
CA ALA A 236 -2.01 11.04 15.95
C ALA A 236 -2.86 11.76 14.90
N ILE A 237 -3.09 11.13 13.74
CA ILE A 237 -3.93 11.68 12.66
C ILE A 237 -5.39 11.79 13.12
N ALA A 238 -5.95 10.72 13.74
CA ALA A 238 -7.32 10.74 14.23
C ALA A 238 -7.56 11.81 15.28
N ALA A 239 -6.61 11.98 16.23
CA ALA A 239 -6.67 13.02 17.25
C ALA A 239 -6.58 14.44 16.64
N PHE A 240 -5.66 14.64 15.69
CA PHE A 240 -5.51 15.90 14.99
C PHE A 240 -6.77 16.30 14.21
N GLN A 241 -7.37 15.36 13.49
CA GLN A 241 -8.60 15.60 12.75
C GLN A 241 -9.81 15.82 13.65
N ALA A 242 -9.91 15.08 14.77
CA ALA A 242 -10.99 15.26 15.74
C ALA A 242 -10.91 16.60 16.49
N ALA A 243 -9.71 17.17 16.66
CA ALA A 243 -9.52 18.47 17.30
C ALA A 243 -9.90 19.67 16.40
N ARG A 244 -10.14 19.43 15.09
CA ARG A 244 -10.49 20.47 14.10
C ARG A 244 -11.94 20.43 13.64
N SER A 245 -12.66 19.39 14.00
CA SER A 245 -14.10 19.22 13.75
C SER A 245 -14.90 19.70 14.95
#